data_ae5f13a91174b4b674f8b5b2dd380c9b
#
_entry.id   ae5f13a91174b4b674f8b5b2dd380c9b
#
_cell.length_a   1.000
_cell.length_b   1.000
_cell.length_c   1.000
_cell.angle_alpha   90.00
_cell.angle_beta   90.00
_cell.angle_gamma   90.00
#
_symmetry.space_group_name_H-M   'P 1'
#
loop_
_entity.id
_entity.type
_entity.pdbx_description
1 polymer ?
#
loop_
_entity_poly.entity_id
_entity_poly.type
_entity_poly.pdbx_seq_one_letter_code
_entity_poly.pdbx_strand_id
1 'polypeptide(L)'
;MKLEKIIAVRNNKTIYRDGDKCIKVFNEGFSKADVLNEALNQARIEGTGLNIPKILEVTMIEGKWAIVSEFIKGKTLAQLMEEDPEKKDEYLALLVDLQLEMHSKTCAHLNKLKDKMNRKISESTLDATTRYDLHTRLEGMPKHKKVCHGDFNPSNIIIAEDGTPYILDWSHATQGNASADAARTYLLFWLNGDIEGAKKYLDLFCQKSNTAKQYVQKWMPIVAASQSVKGNEHEREFLLSWVDVVDYE
;
A
#
# COMPACT_ATOMS: atom_id res chain seq x y z
N MET A 1 1.15 -18.49 -22.84
CA MET A 1 0.49 -17.25 -22.37
C MET A 1 0.55 -16.25 -23.52
N LYS A 2 -0.60 -15.65 -23.85
CA LYS A 2 -0.65 -14.59 -24.85
C LYS A 2 -0.75 -13.24 -24.10
N LEU A 3 0.07 -12.28 -24.49
CA LEU A 3 -0.04 -10.91 -23.97
C LEU A 3 -1.09 -10.15 -24.78
N GLU A 4 -2.37 -10.57 -24.67
CA GLU A 4 -3.43 -10.14 -25.59
C GLU A 4 -3.89 -8.70 -25.35
N LYS A 5 -4.06 -8.29 -24.10
CA LYS A 5 -4.62 -6.97 -23.78
C LYS A 5 -3.84 -6.29 -22.66
N ILE A 6 -3.27 -5.12 -22.96
CA ILE A 6 -2.70 -4.25 -21.93
C ILE A 6 -3.85 -3.63 -21.12
N ILE A 7 -3.80 -3.77 -19.79
CA ILE A 7 -4.77 -3.17 -18.87
C ILE A 7 -4.16 -2.03 -18.05
N ALA A 8 -2.85 -2.02 -17.84
CA ALA A 8 -2.16 -0.90 -17.22
C ALA A 8 -0.67 -0.88 -17.57
N VAL A 9 -0.09 0.32 -17.63
CA VAL A 9 1.35 0.54 -17.74
C VAL A 9 1.80 1.29 -16.49
N ARG A 10 2.90 0.83 -15.88
CA ARG A 10 3.52 1.43 -14.69
C ARG A 10 5.01 1.65 -14.99
N ASN A 11 5.70 2.41 -14.14
CA ASN A 11 7.11 2.78 -14.36
C ASN A 11 8.04 1.56 -14.54
N ASN A 12 7.76 0.45 -13.88
CA ASN A 12 8.64 -0.73 -13.85
C ASN A 12 7.97 -2.02 -14.32
N LYS A 13 6.70 -1.98 -14.73
CA LYS A 13 5.95 -3.15 -15.17
C LYS A 13 4.79 -2.78 -16.09
N THR A 14 4.45 -3.69 -17.01
CA THR A 14 3.21 -3.64 -17.81
C THR A 14 2.30 -4.79 -17.38
N ILE A 15 1.02 -4.49 -17.25
CA ILE A 15 0.01 -5.45 -16.80
C ILE A 15 -0.88 -5.81 -17.98
N TYR A 16 -0.97 -7.11 -18.23
CA TYR A 16 -1.75 -7.69 -19.32
C TYR A 16 -2.87 -8.55 -18.76
N ARG A 17 -3.90 -8.75 -19.58
CA ARG A 17 -4.92 -9.76 -19.38
C ARG A 17 -4.79 -10.85 -20.45
N ASP A 18 -4.89 -12.12 -20.02
CA ASP A 18 -5.02 -13.31 -20.87
C ASP A 18 -6.13 -14.19 -20.30
N GLY A 19 -7.33 -14.08 -20.83
CA GLY A 19 -8.53 -14.76 -20.29
C GLY A 19 -8.81 -14.37 -18.85
N ASP A 20 -8.74 -15.33 -17.94
CA ASP A 20 -8.93 -15.16 -16.48
C ASP A 20 -7.62 -14.94 -15.72
N LYS A 21 -6.56 -14.58 -16.44
CA LYS A 21 -5.24 -14.32 -15.86
C LYS A 21 -4.86 -12.86 -15.98
N CYS A 22 -4.27 -12.34 -14.92
CA CYS A 22 -3.56 -11.07 -14.85
C CYS A 22 -2.07 -11.35 -14.90
N ILE A 23 -1.35 -10.76 -15.85
CA ILE A 23 0.07 -10.99 -16.08
C ILE A 23 0.81 -9.68 -15.87
N LYS A 24 1.57 -9.56 -14.78
CA LYS A 24 2.48 -8.44 -14.52
C LYS A 24 3.84 -8.77 -15.12
N VAL A 25 4.22 -8.14 -16.23
CA VAL A 25 5.55 -8.29 -16.86
C VAL A 25 6.42 -7.12 -16.42
N PHE A 26 7.52 -7.43 -15.74
CA PHE A 26 8.47 -6.42 -15.25
C PHE A 26 9.42 -5.98 -16.36
N ASN A 27 9.88 -4.72 -16.28
CA ASN A 27 10.82 -4.19 -17.27
C ASN A 27 12.15 -4.95 -17.21
N GLU A 28 12.90 -4.89 -18.31
CA GLU A 28 14.23 -5.46 -18.39
C GLU A 28 15.14 -4.93 -17.28
N GLY A 29 15.95 -5.80 -16.68
CA GLY A 29 16.83 -5.45 -15.55
C GLY A 29 16.14 -5.31 -14.19
N PHE A 30 14.81 -5.50 -14.09
CA PHE A 30 14.15 -5.49 -12.78
C PHE A 30 14.64 -6.69 -11.93
N SER A 31 14.89 -6.42 -10.65
CA SER A 31 15.48 -7.40 -9.73
C SER A 31 14.62 -8.67 -9.60
N LYS A 32 15.22 -9.84 -9.88
CA LYS A 32 14.61 -11.14 -9.63
C LYS A 32 14.14 -11.26 -8.16
N ALA A 33 14.96 -10.79 -7.23
CA ALA A 33 14.65 -10.86 -5.80
C ALA A 33 13.39 -10.06 -5.46
N ASP A 34 13.20 -8.87 -6.06
CA ASP A 34 12.02 -8.05 -5.83
C ASP A 34 10.76 -8.67 -6.44
N VAL A 35 10.85 -9.27 -7.63
CA VAL A 35 9.74 -10.03 -8.25
C VAL A 35 9.31 -11.19 -7.35
N LEU A 36 10.27 -11.99 -6.90
CA LEU A 36 9.99 -13.12 -6.00
C LEU A 36 9.43 -12.65 -4.65
N ASN A 37 9.92 -11.53 -4.11
CA ASN A 37 9.40 -10.96 -2.88
C ASN A 37 7.96 -10.44 -3.04
N GLU A 38 7.62 -9.80 -4.18
CA GLU A 38 6.23 -9.37 -4.47
C GLU A 38 5.30 -10.60 -4.50
N ALA A 39 5.67 -11.63 -5.27
CA ALA A 39 4.87 -12.85 -5.36
C ALA A 39 4.77 -13.58 -4.00
N LEU A 40 5.87 -13.68 -3.25
CA LEU A 40 5.90 -14.32 -1.95
C LEU A 40 5.03 -13.59 -0.92
N ASN A 41 5.05 -12.26 -0.90
CA ASN A 41 4.19 -11.48 -0.02
C ASN A 41 2.71 -11.75 -0.32
N GLN A 42 2.31 -11.72 -1.59
CA GLN A 42 0.93 -12.02 -1.99
C GLN A 42 0.53 -13.45 -1.61
N ALA A 43 1.36 -14.45 -1.89
CA ALA A 43 1.12 -15.84 -1.51
C ALA A 43 0.98 -16.04 0.01
N ARG A 44 1.73 -15.29 0.82
CA ARG A 44 1.60 -15.30 2.29
C ARG A 44 0.25 -14.74 2.76
N ILE A 45 -0.25 -13.70 2.08
CA ILE A 45 -1.54 -13.09 2.39
C ILE A 45 -2.71 -14.00 2.00
N GLU A 46 -2.59 -14.83 0.95
CA GLU A 46 -3.63 -15.79 0.56
C GLU A 46 -4.10 -16.66 1.75
N GLY A 47 -3.18 -17.03 2.64
CA GLY A 47 -3.49 -17.80 3.84
C GLY A 47 -4.25 -17.05 4.94
N THR A 48 -4.50 -15.75 4.81
CA THR A 48 -5.17 -14.93 5.83
C THR A 48 -6.69 -14.90 5.72
N GLY A 49 -7.24 -15.43 4.62
CA GLY A 49 -8.68 -15.40 4.32
C GLY A 49 -9.20 -14.05 3.80
N LEU A 50 -8.31 -13.11 3.45
CA LEU A 50 -8.69 -11.89 2.73
C LEU A 50 -8.98 -12.22 1.26
N ASN A 51 -9.91 -11.49 0.66
CA ASN A 51 -10.17 -11.58 -0.77
C ASN A 51 -9.04 -10.90 -1.55
N ILE A 52 -8.18 -11.70 -2.16
CA ILE A 52 -7.07 -11.25 -2.99
C ILE A 52 -6.95 -12.15 -4.23
N PRO A 53 -6.42 -11.66 -5.36
CA PRO A 53 -6.11 -12.52 -6.50
C PRO A 53 -5.02 -13.53 -6.10
N LYS A 54 -5.24 -14.82 -6.36
CA LYS A 54 -4.23 -15.84 -6.07
C LYS A 54 -3.08 -15.80 -7.06
N ILE A 55 -1.87 -16.03 -6.57
CA ILE A 55 -0.71 -16.26 -7.42
C ILE A 55 -0.84 -17.63 -8.10
N LEU A 56 -0.68 -17.64 -9.42
CA LEU A 56 -0.74 -18.86 -10.23
C LEU A 56 0.65 -19.32 -10.65
N GLU A 57 1.52 -18.35 -11.02
CA GLU A 57 2.85 -18.67 -11.55
C GLU A 57 3.79 -17.47 -11.41
N VAL A 58 5.07 -17.75 -11.22
CA VAL A 58 6.17 -16.80 -11.43
C VAL A 58 7.05 -17.37 -12.53
N THR A 59 7.20 -16.64 -13.63
CA THR A 59 7.83 -17.17 -14.86
C THR A 59 8.62 -16.10 -15.59
N MET A 60 9.17 -16.45 -16.74
CA MET A 60 9.81 -15.50 -17.67
C MET A 60 9.06 -15.48 -18.99
N ILE A 61 8.79 -14.28 -19.50
CA ILE A 61 8.17 -14.03 -20.80
C ILE A 61 9.10 -13.13 -21.60
N GLU A 62 9.57 -13.60 -22.74
CA GLU A 62 10.50 -12.84 -23.61
C GLU A 62 11.71 -12.28 -22.85
N GLY A 63 12.31 -13.07 -21.98
CA GLY A 63 13.48 -12.68 -21.19
C GLY A 63 13.19 -11.78 -19.97
N LYS A 64 11.94 -11.42 -19.72
CA LYS A 64 11.49 -10.58 -18.60
C LYS A 64 10.78 -11.41 -17.55
N TRP A 65 10.97 -11.06 -16.27
CA TRP A 65 10.24 -11.68 -15.18
C TRP A 65 8.77 -11.31 -15.24
N ALA A 66 7.92 -12.27 -14.92
CA ALA A 66 6.48 -12.08 -14.86
C ALA A 66 5.87 -12.79 -13.65
N ILE A 67 4.83 -12.16 -13.06
CA ILE A 67 3.94 -12.74 -12.07
C ILE A 67 2.57 -12.92 -12.71
N VAL A 68 2.05 -14.13 -12.66
CA VAL A 68 0.71 -14.48 -13.14
C VAL A 68 -0.18 -14.71 -11.93
N SER A 69 -1.31 -14.03 -11.90
CA SER A 69 -2.35 -14.18 -10.87
C SER A 69 -3.74 -14.30 -11.49
N GLU A 70 -4.74 -14.58 -10.68
CA GLU A 70 -6.14 -14.49 -11.09
C GLU A 70 -6.47 -13.08 -11.57
N PHE A 71 -7.26 -12.98 -12.62
CA PHE A 71 -7.82 -11.71 -13.09
C PHE A 71 -9.18 -11.49 -12.46
N ILE A 72 -9.32 -10.43 -11.67
CA ILE A 72 -10.60 -10.04 -11.08
C ILE A 72 -11.30 -9.07 -12.04
N LYS A 73 -12.46 -9.49 -12.55
CA LYS A 73 -13.29 -8.66 -13.43
C LYS A 73 -14.15 -7.72 -12.59
N GLY A 74 -13.97 -6.42 -12.79
CA GLY A 74 -14.64 -5.38 -12.02
C GLY A 74 -14.05 -4.01 -12.26
N LYS A 75 -14.38 -3.06 -11.41
CA LYS A 75 -13.85 -1.69 -11.42
C LYS A 75 -13.06 -1.42 -10.14
N THR A 76 -12.02 -0.59 -10.25
CA THR A 76 -11.35 -0.13 -9.04
C THR A 76 -12.25 0.81 -8.25
N LEU A 77 -12.04 0.85 -6.93
CA LEU A 77 -12.78 1.77 -6.07
C LEU A 77 -12.52 3.23 -6.48
N ALA A 78 -11.30 3.54 -6.97
CA ALA A 78 -10.97 4.85 -7.54
C ALA A 78 -11.85 5.18 -8.75
N GLN A 79 -12.03 4.24 -9.69
CA GLN A 79 -12.93 4.43 -10.84
C GLN A 79 -14.38 4.65 -10.42
N LEU A 80 -14.85 3.91 -9.41
CA LEU A 80 -16.22 4.09 -8.89
C LEU A 80 -16.40 5.46 -8.21
N MET A 81 -15.39 5.96 -7.50
CA MET A 81 -15.40 7.30 -6.91
C MET A 81 -15.43 8.41 -7.97
N GLU A 82 -14.77 8.20 -9.11
CA GLU A 82 -14.78 9.14 -10.24
C GLU A 82 -16.11 9.10 -11.00
N GLU A 83 -16.69 7.91 -11.21
CA GLU A 83 -17.96 7.73 -11.93
C GLU A 83 -19.18 8.19 -11.12
N ASP A 84 -19.13 8.05 -9.80
CA ASP A 84 -20.23 8.43 -8.89
C ASP A 84 -19.68 9.21 -7.69
N PRO A 85 -19.35 10.50 -7.88
CA PRO A 85 -18.80 11.35 -6.83
C PRO A 85 -19.75 11.55 -5.62
N GLU A 86 -21.06 11.39 -5.83
CA GLU A 86 -22.06 11.51 -4.77
C GLU A 86 -21.93 10.40 -3.72
N LYS A 87 -21.42 9.22 -4.14
CA LYS A 87 -21.16 8.08 -3.26
C LYS A 87 -19.74 8.04 -2.70
N LYS A 88 -18.95 9.09 -2.88
CA LYS A 88 -17.56 9.12 -2.42
C LYS A 88 -17.43 8.79 -0.92
N ASP A 89 -18.33 9.27 -0.09
CA ASP A 89 -18.32 9.03 1.35
C ASP A 89 -18.62 7.55 1.68
N GLU A 90 -19.52 6.89 0.93
CA GLU A 90 -19.79 5.46 1.06
C GLU A 90 -18.56 4.62 0.65
N TYR A 91 -17.89 5.00 -0.43
CA TYR A 91 -16.67 4.34 -0.89
C TYR A 91 -15.49 4.55 0.07
N LEU A 92 -15.37 5.72 0.70
CA LEU A 92 -14.39 5.95 1.76
C LEU A 92 -14.68 5.08 3.00
N ALA A 93 -15.95 4.94 3.37
CA ALA A 93 -16.35 4.06 4.47
C ALA A 93 -16.01 2.59 4.18
N LEU A 94 -16.26 2.12 2.95
CA LEU A 94 -15.89 0.79 2.49
C LEU A 94 -14.37 0.59 2.50
N LEU A 95 -13.59 1.58 2.03
CA LEU A 95 -12.13 1.54 2.07
C LEU A 95 -11.62 1.32 3.49
N VAL A 96 -12.17 2.09 4.45
CA VAL A 96 -11.79 1.95 5.86
C VAL A 96 -12.19 0.60 6.43
N ASP A 97 -13.37 0.08 6.11
CA ASP A 97 -13.83 -1.23 6.58
C ASP A 97 -12.92 -2.36 6.09
N LEU A 98 -12.54 -2.34 4.81
CA LEU A 98 -11.57 -3.29 4.24
C LEU A 98 -10.19 -3.19 4.89
N GLN A 99 -9.73 -1.99 5.20
CA GLN A 99 -8.47 -1.79 5.89
C GLN A 99 -8.51 -2.33 7.32
N LEU A 100 -9.61 -2.12 8.03
CA LEU A 100 -9.81 -2.66 9.38
C LEU A 100 -9.93 -4.19 9.38
N GLU A 101 -10.61 -4.77 8.39
CA GLU A 101 -10.64 -6.21 8.18
C GLU A 101 -9.21 -6.75 7.97
N MET A 102 -8.43 -6.13 7.09
CA MET A 102 -7.03 -6.48 6.87
C MET A 102 -6.20 -6.36 8.16
N HIS A 103 -6.36 -5.28 8.91
CA HIS A 103 -5.68 -5.08 10.20
C HIS A 103 -6.13 -6.04 11.30
N SER A 104 -7.25 -6.74 11.13
CA SER A 104 -7.66 -7.82 12.04
C SER A 104 -6.86 -9.11 11.86
N LYS A 105 -6.19 -9.26 10.71
CA LYS A 105 -5.41 -10.45 10.35
C LYS A 105 -3.98 -10.36 10.86
N THR A 106 -3.35 -11.53 10.99
CA THR A 106 -1.93 -11.68 11.30
C THR A 106 -1.26 -12.60 10.29
N CYS A 107 -0.01 -12.32 9.94
CA CYS A 107 0.79 -13.17 9.07
C CYS A 107 2.25 -13.12 9.54
N ALA A 108 2.66 -14.12 10.31
CA ALA A 108 3.97 -14.14 11.00
C ALA A 108 5.17 -14.18 10.03
N HIS A 109 4.96 -14.62 8.80
CA HIS A 109 6.02 -14.74 7.78
C HIS A 109 6.29 -13.43 7.02
N LEU A 110 5.46 -12.40 7.17
CA LEU A 110 5.73 -11.09 6.59
C LEU A 110 6.91 -10.40 7.29
N ASN A 111 7.64 -9.60 6.53
CA ASN A 111 8.68 -8.74 7.06
C ASN A 111 8.10 -7.77 8.10
N LYS A 112 8.88 -7.45 9.13
CA LYS A 112 8.44 -6.49 10.16
C LYS A 112 8.47 -5.07 9.61
N LEU A 113 7.38 -4.33 9.82
CA LEU A 113 7.25 -2.94 9.38
C LEU A 113 8.35 -2.03 9.98
N LYS A 114 8.64 -2.16 11.26
CA LYS A 114 9.69 -1.37 11.94
C LYS A 114 11.07 -1.61 11.32
N ASP A 115 11.44 -2.85 11.01
CA ASP A 115 12.73 -3.18 10.42
C ASP A 115 12.84 -2.56 9.00
N LYS A 116 11.74 -2.63 8.21
CA LYS A 116 11.65 -1.99 6.90
C LYS A 116 11.78 -0.47 7.01
N MET A 117 11.10 0.17 7.97
CA MET A 117 11.17 1.61 8.19
C MET A 117 12.56 2.04 8.66
N ASN A 118 13.18 1.33 9.61
CA ASN A 118 14.54 1.60 10.05
C ASN A 118 15.53 1.62 8.89
N ARG A 119 15.51 0.58 8.05
CA ARG A 119 16.37 0.54 6.86
C ARG A 119 16.12 1.74 5.94
N LYS A 120 14.85 2.05 5.66
CA LYS A 120 14.46 3.15 4.78
C LYS A 120 14.88 4.52 5.32
N ILE A 121 14.71 4.78 6.61
CA ILE A 121 15.17 6.02 7.25
C ILE A 121 16.70 6.14 7.12
N SER A 122 17.45 5.05 7.31
CA SER A 122 18.91 5.05 7.13
C SER A 122 19.35 5.34 5.68
N GLU A 123 18.54 4.93 4.67
CA GLU A 123 18.75 5.15 3.25
C GLU A 123 18.31 6.57 2.79
N SER A 124 17.60 7.33 3.64
CA SER A 124 17.05 8.65 3.28
C SER A 124 18.15 9.71 3.14
N THR A 125 17.81 10.81 2.43
CA THR A 125 18.70 11.97 2.25
C THR A 125 18.70 12.93 3.43
N LEU A 126 17.98 12.61 4.51
CA LEU A 126 17.94 13.41 5.74
C LEU A 126 19.31 13.47 6.42
N ASP A 127 19.56 14.55 7.16
CA ASP A 127 20.77 14.67 7.96
C ASP A 127 20.85 13.65 9.10
N ALA A 128 22.01 13.48 9.70
CA ALA A 128 22.26 12.46 10.70
C ALA A 128 21.43 12.67 11.98
N THR A 129 21.20 13.93 12.38
CA THR A 129 20.44 14.27 13.60
C THR A 129 18.97 13.91 13.42
N THR A 130 18.39 14.31 12.30
CA THR A 130 16.99 13.99 11.93
C THR A 130 16.78 12.48 11.83
N ARG A 131 17.70 11.75 11.17
CA ARG A 131 17.62 10.28 11.12
C ARG A 131 17.69 9.64 12.51
N TYR A 132 18.59 10.11 13.37
CA TYR A 132 18.70 9.62 14.73
C TYR A 132 17.41 9.84 15.53
N ASP A 133 16.81 11.02 15.45
CA ASP A 133 15.54 11.32 16.12
C ASP A 133 14.40 10.41 15.61
N LEU A 134 14.28 10.23 14.29
CA LEU A 134 13.28 9.34 13.70
C LEU A 134 13.47 7.88 14.11
N HIS A 135 14.71 7.39 14.20
CA HIS A 135 15.00 6.04 14.71
C HIS A 135 14.58 5.90 16.18
N THR A 136 14.86 6.92 16.99
CA THR A 136 14.46 6.95 18.41
C THR A 136 12.95 6.96 18.56
N ARG A 137 12.24 7.81 17.81
CA ARG A 137 10.76 7.83 17.78
C ARG A 137 10.19 6.47 17.35
N LEU A 138 10.73 5.89 16.25
CA LEU A 138 10.29 4.59 15.75
C LEU A 138 10.50 3.47 16.77
N GLU A 139 11.64 3.48 17.50
CA GLU A 139 11.87 2.46 18.53
C GLU A 139 10.89 2.59 19.69
N GLY A 140 10.50 3.78 20.07
CA GLY A 140 9.49 4.05 21.09
C GLY A 140 8.07 3.66 20.71
N MET A 141 7.78 3.42 19.41
CA MET A 141 6.44 3.06 18.98
C MET A 141 6.10 1.61 19.33
N PRO A 142 4.82 1.30 19.71
CA PRO A 142 4.41 -0.05 20.05
C PRO A 142 4.59 -1.07 18.91
N LYS A 143 5.04 -2.27 19.25
CA LYS A 143 5.24 -3.38 18.33
C LYS A 143 3.93 -4.16 18.19
N HIS A 144 3.35 -4.16 16.99
CA HIS A 144 2.17 -4.93 16.63
C HIS A 144 2.51 -5.94 15.53
N LYS A 145 1.59 -6.91 15.31
CA LYS A 145 1.75 -7.99 14.32
C LYS A 145 0.59 -8.03 13.31
N LYS A 146 -0.08 -6.91 13.13
CA LYS A 146 -1.19 -6.79 12.19
C LYS A 146 -0.67 -6.81 10.76
N VAL A 147 -1.44 -7.37 9.83
CA VAL A 147 -1.15 -7.23 8.40
C VAL A 147 -1.27 -5.77 8.01
N CYS A 148 -0.23 -5.23 7.38
CA CYS A 148 -0.16 -3.88 6.85
C CYS A 148 0.14 -3.95 5.35
N HIS A 149 -0.56 -3.19 4.55
CA HIS A 149 -0.42 -3.19 3.09
C HIS A 149 0.78 -2.35 2.61
N GLY A 150 0.94 -1.15 3.15
CA GLY A 150 2.01 -0.21 2.81
C GLY A 150 1.77 0.62 1.54
N ASP A 151 0.67 0.33 0.82
CA ASP A 151 0.20 1.10 -0.36
C ASP A 151 -1.33 0.98 -0.51
N PHE A 152 -2.06 1.03 0.62
CA PHE A 152 -3.50 0.86 0.65
C PHE A 152 -4.19 2.14 0.16
N ASN A 153 -4.84 2.06 -0.98
CA ASN A 153 -5.52 3.20 -1.62
C ASN A 153 -6.65 2.70 -2.56
N PRO A 154 -7.58 3.57 -2.98
CA PRO A 154 -8.73 3.16 -3.82
C PRO A 154 -8.36 2.49 -5.15
N SER A 155 -7.19 2.79 -5.73
CA SER A 155 -6.75 2.15 -6.97
C SER A 155 -6.30 0.70 -6.79
N ASN A 156 -6.01 0.29 -5.55
CA ASN A 156 -5.61 -1.07 -5.18
C ASN A 156 -6.78 -1.91 -4.63
N ILE A 157 -8.02 -1.44 -4.78
CA ILE A 157 -9.24 -2.18 -4.45
C ILE A 157 -10.04 -2.37 -5.73
N ILE A 158 -10.42 -3.60 -6.06
CA ILE A 158 -11.39 -3.91 -7.13
C ILE A 158 -12.70 -4.38 -6.51
N ILE A 159 -13.79 -3.79 -6.95
CA ILE A 159 -15.13 -4.32 -6.70
C ILE A 159 -15.49 -5.19 -7.90
N ALA A 160 -15.57 -6.49 -7.67
CA ALA A 160 -15.92 -7.47 -8.69
C ALA A 160 -17.38 -7.30 -9.17
N GLU A 161 -17.73 -7.93 -10.30
CA GLU A 161 -19.09 -7.83 -10.88
C GLU A 161 -20.19 -8.34 -9.94
N ASP A 162 -19.85 -9.24 -9.02
CA ASP A 162 -20.76 -9.75 -7.96
C ASP A 162 -20.80 -8.87 -6.70
N GLY A 163 -20.07 -7.75 -6.70
CA GLY A 163 -19.96 -6.83 -5.57
C GLY A 163 -18.87 -7.19 -4.56
N THR A 164 -18.16 -8.30 -4.73
CA THR A 164 -17.09 -8.72 -3.81
C THR A 164 -15.86 -7.81 -3.94
N PRO A 165 -15.35 -7.21 -2.84
CA PRO A 165 -14.12 -6.42 -2.88
C PRO A 165 -12.89 -7.33 -2.83
N TYR A 166 -11.87 -6.97 -3.64
CA TYR A 166 -10.56 -7.61 -3.68
C TYR A 166 -9.46 -6.58 -3.46
N ILE A 167 -8.48 -6.91 -2.62
CA ILE A 167 -7.31 -6.05 -2.35
C ILE A 167 -6.15 -6.52 -3.23
N LEU A 168 -5.54 -5.57 -3.96
CA LEU A 168 -4.49 -5.81 -4.94
C LEU A 168 -3.13 -5.29 -4.46
N ASP A 169 -2.07 -5.71 -5.14
CA ASP A 169 -0.68 -5.19 -5.06
C ASP A 169 -0.05 -5.24 -3.66
N TRP A 170 0.22 -6.45 -3.21
CA TRP A 170 0.82 -6.75 -1.90
C TRP A 170 2.35 -6.66 -1.87
N SER A 171 2.96 -6.00 -2.85
CA SER A 171 4.43 -5.85 -2.96
C SER A 171 5.08 -5.24 -1.72
N HIS A 172 4.34 -4.40 -1.00
CA HIS A 172 4.81 -3.69 0.19
C HIS A 172 4.32 -4.27 1.52
N ALA A 173 3.64 -5.41 1.49
CA ALA A 173 3.07 -6.03 2.68
C ALA A 173 4.10 -6.26 3.79
N THR A 174 3.68 -5.98 5.02
CA THR A 174 4.47 -6.17 6.25
C THR A 174 3.56 -6.58 7.40
N GLN A 175 4.17 -7.05 8.49
CA GLN A 175 3.47 -7.15 9.77
C GLN A 175 3.88 -5.98 10.68
N GLY A 176 2.91 -5.28 11.26
CA GLY A 176 3.23 -4.09 12.04
C GLY A 176 2.05 -3.41 12.73
N ASN A 177 2.18 -2.11 12.89
CA ASN A 177 1.19 -1.26 13.52
C ASN A 177 0.20 -0.71 12.49
N ALA A 178 -1.10 -0.95 12.71
CA ALA A 178 -2.18 -0.46 11.85
C ALA A 178 -2.17 1.06 11.64
N SER A 179 -1.81 1.82 12.68
CA SER A 179 -1.78 3.28 12.58
C SER A 179 -0.66 3.80 11.68
N ALA A 180 0.44 3.05 11.55
CA ALA A 180 1.49 3.37 10.57
C ALA A 180 1.00 3.15 9.14
N ASP A 181 0.24 2.08 8.90
CA ASP A 181 -0.36 1.80 7.60
C ASP A 181 -1.45 2.83 7.24
N ALA A 182 -2.27 3.22 8.22
CA ALA A 182 -3.25 4.29 8.07
C ALA A 182 -2.58 5.66 7.78
N ALA A 183 -1.49 5.99 8.46
CA ALA A 183 -0.71 7.19 8.17
C ALA A 183 -0.19 7.17 6.72
N ARG A 184 0.24 6.01 6.20
CA ARG A 184 0.63 5.88 4.79
C ARG A 184 -0.53 6.13 3.85
N THR A 185 -1.71 5.56 4.11
CA THR A 185 -2.93 5.80 3.30
C THR A 185 -3.31 7.27 3.30
N TYR A 186 -3.27 7.95 4.45
CA TYR A 186 -3.50 9.39 4.55
C TYR A 186 -2.56 10.20 3.65
N LEU A 187 -1.25 9.92 3.70
CA LEU A 187 -0.26 10.59 2.84
C LEU A 187 -0.46 10.28 1.35
N LEU A 188 -1.00 9.10 1.00
CA LEU A 188 -1.33 8.77 -0.39
C LEU A 188 -2.49 9.61 -0.93
N PHE A 189 -3.51 9.89 -0.13
CA PHE A 189 -4.58 10.82 -0.50
C PHE A 189 -4.02 12.23 -0.78
N TRP A 190 -3.13 12.72 0.08
CA TRP A 190 -2.46 14.01 -0.11
C TRP A 190 -1.63 14.04 -1.39
N LEU A 191 -0.82 13.02 -1.66
CA LEU A 191 -0.01 12.89 -2.88
C LEU A 191 -0.87 12.89 -4.15
N ASN A 192 -2.08 12.37 -4.07
CA ASN A 192 -3.07 12.38 -5.15
C ASN A 192 -3.88 13.69 -5.22
N GLY A 193 -3.59 14.68 -4.37
CA GLY A 193 -4.31 15.97 -4.34
C GLY A 193 -5.69 15.93 -3.66
N ASP A 194 -6.11 14.80 -3.11
CA ASP A 194 -7.42 14.65 -2.44
C ASP A 194 -7.31 14.92 -0.93
N ILE A 195 -7.09 16.18 -0.57
CA ILE A 195 -6.90 16.61 0.83
C ILE A 195 -8.18 16.37 1.67
N GLU A 196 -9.35 16.65 1.11
CA GLU A 196 -10.62 16.42 1.81
C GLU A 196 -10.89 14.94 2.02
N GLY A 197 -10.57 14.11 1.01
CA GLY A 197 -10.62 12.65 1.15
C GLY A 197 -9.64 12.15 2.24
N ALA A 198 -8.45 12.72 2.33
CA ALA A 198 -7.48 12.40 3.38
C ALA A 198 -8.05 12.65 4.79
N LYS A 199 -8.64 13.84 5.01
CA LYS A 199 -9.24 14.21 6.30
C LYS A 199 -10.40 13.28 6.68
N LYS A 200 -11.35 13.08 5.76
CA LYS A 200 -12.50 12.18 5.97
C LYS A 200 -12.05 10.74 6.22
N TYR A 201 -11.09 10.24 5.45
CA TYR A 201 -10.51 8.91 5.65
C TYR A 201 -9.93 8.76 7.06
N LEU A 202 -9.11 9.72 7.51
CA LEU A 202 -8.46 9.65 8.82
C LEU A 202 -9.50 9.68 9.96
N ASP A 203 -10.50 10.56 9.84
CA ASP A 203 -11.57 10.66 10.84
C ASP A 203 -12.39 9.36 10.92
N LEU A 204 -12.77 8.78 9.77
CA LEU A 204 -13.47 7.49 9.71
C LEU A 204 -12.62 6.35 10.27
N PHE A 205 -11.34 6.28 9.90
CA PHE A 205 -10.42 5.27 10.42
C PHE A 205 -10.30 5.34 11.94
N CYS A 206 -10.08 6.54 12.48
CA CYS A 206 -9.95 6.77 13.92
C CYS A 206 -11.26 6.42 14.67
N GLN A 207 -12.40 6.85 14.14
CA GLN A 207 -13.71 6.54 14.71
C GLN A 207 -13.98 5.03 14.75
N LYS A 208 -13.84 4.35 13.59
CA LYS A 208 -14.16 2.92 13.46
C LYS A 208 -13.17 2.02 14.20
N SER A 209 -11.89 2.40 14.27
CA SER A 209 -10.85 1.64 14.97
C SER A 209 -10.75 1.95 16.47
N ASN A 210 -11.50 2.96 16.97
CA ASN A 210 -11.35 3.53 18.30
C ASN A 210 -9.89 3.93 18.62
N THR A 211 -9.22 4.53 17.62
CA THR A 211 -7.83 4.98 17.74
C THR A 211 -7.77 6.50 17.80
N ALA A 212 -7.05 7.05 18.76
CA ALA A 212 -6.88 8.51 18.86
C ALA A 212 -6.15 9.04 17.60
N LYS A 213 -6.65 10.14 17.02
CA LYS A 213 -6.08 10.78 15.82
C LYS A 213 -4.60 11.12 16.02
N GLN A 214 -4.25 11.66 17.19
CA GLN A 214 -2.87 12.00 17.55
C GLN A 214 -1.93 10.78 17.54
N TYR A 215 -2.45 9.58 17.80
CA TYR A 215 -1.63 8.37 17.73
C TYR A 215 -1.27 8.00 16.29
N VAL A 216 -2.20 8.16 15.33
CA VAL A 216 -1.90 8.01 13.91
C VAL A 216 -0.93 9.10 13.44
N GLN A 217 -1.16 10.34 13.87
CA GLN A 217 -0.32 11.49 13.52
C GLN A 217 1.14 11.32 13.96
N LYS A 218 1.41 10.72 15.13
CA LYS A 218 2.78 10.39 15.57
C LYS A 218 3.55 9.49 14.60
N TRP A 219 2.85 8.71 13.77
CA TRP A 219 3.45 7.87 12.74
C TRP A 219 3.81 8.65 11.47
N MET A 220 3.17 9.78 11.20
CA MET A 220 3.32 10.49 9.92
C MET A 220 4.76 10.89 9.60
N PRO A 221 5.55 11.52 10.49
CA PRO A 221 6.94 11.85 10.21
C PRO A 221 7.78 10.61 9.90
N ILE A 222 7.57 9.52 10.65
CA ILE A 222 8.30 8.26 10.48
C ILE A 222 7.97 7.62 9.12
N VAL A 223 6.68 7.57 8.80
CA VAL A 223 6.19 7.02 7.52
C VAL A 223 6.68 7.88 6.36
N ALA A 224 6.55 9.19 6.44
CA ALA A 224 6.97 10.12 5.42
C ALA A 224 8.48 9.98 5.13
N ALA A 225 9.34 10.00 6.15
CA ALA A 225 10.77 9.78 6.00
C ALA A 225 11.09 8.42 5.37
N SER A 226 10.43 7.35 5.80
CA SER A 226 10.65 6.01 5.22
C SER A 226 10.19 5.89 3.78
N GLN A 227 9.20 6.65 3.35
CA GLN A 227 8.69 6.65 1.98
C GLN A 227 9.44 7.60 1.04
N SER A 228 10.10 8.64 1.56
CA SER A 228 10.87 9.61 0.76
C SER A 228 12.03 8.99 -0.03
N VAL A 229 12.45 7.79 0.33
CA VAL A 229 13.52 7.03 -0.38
C VAL A 229 13.05 6.53 -1.76
N LYS A 230 11.75 6.46 -1.98
CA LYS A 230 11.13 6.04 -3.23
C LYS A 230 10.40 7.22 -3.87
N GLY A 231 10.07 7.07 -5.14
CA GLY A 231 9.30 8.07 -5.86
C GLY A 231 10.16 9.07 -6.62
N ASN A 232 9.47 9.98 -7.30
CA ASN A 232 10.09 11.09 -8.00
C ASN A 232 10.47 12.22 -7.02
N GLU A 233 11.13 13.25 -7.52
CA GLU A 233 11.61 14.37 -6.71
C GLU A 233 10.46 15.13 -6.02
N HIS A 234 9.37 15.38 -6.73
CA HIS A 234 8.18 16.06 -6.18
C HIS A 234 7.53 15.28 -5.02
N GLU A 235 7.37 13.97 -5.17
CA GLU A 235 6.86 13.13 -4.07
C GLU A 235 7.82 13.12 -2.86
N ARG A 236 9.13 13.14 -3.13
CA ARG A 236 10.14 13.20 -2.07
C ARG A 236 10.07 14.50 -1.30
N GLU A 237 10.02 15.63 -1.98
CA GLU A 237 9.91 16.96 -1.35
C GLU A 237 8.64 17.05 -0.49
N PHE A 238 7.51 16.63 -1.03
CA PHE A 238 6.26 16.56 -0.29
C PHE A 238 6.39 15.70 0.98
N LEU A 239 6.93 14.49 0.86
CA LEU A 239 7.09 13.59 2.01
C LEU A 239 8.05 14.16 3.06
N LEU A 240 9.14 14.79 2.62
CA LEU A 240 10.10 15.41 3.55
C LEU A 240 9.50 16.60 4.30
N SER A 241 8.53 17.32 3.72
CA SER A 241 7.82 18.40 4.42
C SER A 241 7.00 17.93 5.61
N TRP A 242 6.67 16.62 5.68
CA TRP A 242 5.95 16.02 6.82
C TRP A 242 6.85 15.56 7.96
N VAL A 243 8.19 15.56 7.77
CA VAL A 243 9.14 15.07 8.79
C VAL A 243 9.19 15.99 10.00
N ASP A 244 9.07 17.31 9.78
CA ASP A 244 9.19 18.35 10.81
C ASP A 244 7.82 18.84 11.33
N VAL A 245 6.73 18.23 10.90
CA VAL A 245 5.40 18.62 11.38
C VAL A 245 5.23 18.16 12.81
N VAL A 246 5.05 19.12 13.72
CA VAL A 246 4.84 18.89 15.16
C VAL A 246 3.39 19.11 15.57
N ASP A 247 2.67 19.99 14.88
CA ASP A 247 1.25 20.28 15.12
C ASP A 247 0.42 19.92 13.88
N TYR A 248 -0.64 19.18 14.11
CA TYR A 248 -1.59 18.73 13.11
C TYR A 248 -2.96 19.38 13.45
N GLU A 249 -3.28 20.47 12.76
CA GLU A 249 -4.61 21.07 12.83
C GLU A 249 -5.64 20.30 12.01
#